data_4fbe4a45d108e2d85642586ca3abd8c9
#
_entry.id   4fbe4a45d108e2d85642586ca3abd8c9
#
_cell.length_a   1.000
_cell.length_b   1.000
_cell.length_c   1.000
_cell.angle_alpha   90.00
_cell.angle_beta   90.00
_cell.angle_gamma   90.00
#
_symmetry.space_group_name_H-M   'P 1'
#
loop_
_entity.id
_entity.type
_entity.pdbx_description
1 polymer ?
#
loop_
_entity_poly.entity_id
_entity_poly.type
_entity_poly.pdbx_seq_one_letter_code
_entity_poly.pdbx_strand_id
1 'polypeptide(L)'
;MPCWWSPLRAPLASFSRRSRKDMPEIVELVARFLMVGAVAFGGGGAALPLVERFTVAETGWLTPRQFSIGVGFAYATPGPILILAAFVGYYVAGVPGALAGTAAVFAIPVVLAAGSAGIVQRLNQYARFRAFARFAGAGAVGLLAVTLSALGAPVLKIHPALLIGAVLVFAGERAGLSPVLLLVLAVALGAGSVLIF
;
A
#
# COMPACT_ATOMS: atom_id res chain seq x y z
N MET A 1 -24.91 22.04 25.76
CA MET A 1 -24.68 20.66 25.25
C MET A 1 -24.21 20.79 23.82
N PRO A 2 -22.98 20.50 23.46
CA PRO A 2 -22.48 20.72 22.09
C PRO A 2 -22.83 19.51 21.24
N CYS A 3 -23.50 19.77 20.11
CA CYS A 3 -23.85 18.78 19.08
C CYS A 3 -22.59 18.29 18.32
N TRP A 4 -21.94 17.25 18.82
CA TRP A 4 -20.79 16.62 18.18
C TRP A 4 -21.16 15.55 17.12
N TRP A 5 -22.44 15.24 16.95
CA TRP A 5 -22.91 14.11 16.12
C TRP A 5 -23.49 14.49 14.76
N SER A 6 -23.52 15.77 14.40
CA SER A 6 -24.14 16.20 13.13
C SER A 6 -23.33 15.97 11.83
N PRO A 7 -21.99 15.76 11.81
CA PRO A 7 -21.30 15.58 10.54
C PRO A 7 -21.36 14.16 9.95
N LEU A 8 -21.84 13.15 10.69
CA LEU A 8 -21.84 11.76 10.19
C LEU A 8 -23.10 11.36 9.41
N ARG A 9 -24.14 12.19 9.37
CA ARG A 9 -25.38 11.88 8.61
C ARG A 9 -25.42 12.45 7.19
N ALA A 10 -24.51 13.32 6.83
CA ALA A 10 -24.53 13.99 5.52
C ALA A 10 -24.03 13.13 4.31
N PRO A 11 -23.14 12.13 4.43
CA PRO A 11 -22.65 11.45 3.25
C PRO A 11 -23.57 10.38 2.67
N LEU A 12 -24.55 9.85 3.42
CA LEU A 12 -25.39 8.75 2.93
C LEU A 12 -26.57 9.18 2.06
N ALA A 13 -27.03 10.42 2.18
CA ALA A 13 -28.16 10.94 1.40
C ALA A 13 -27.77 11.43 -0.01
N SER A 14 -26.50 11.73 -0.26
CA SER A 14 -26.02 12.17 -1.57
C SER A 14 -25.61 11.00 -2.49
N PHE A 15 -25.55 9.78 -1.95
CA PHE A 15 -25.10 8.59 -2.68
C PHE A 15 -26.05 8.15 -3.81
N SER A 16 -27.34 8.46 -3.71
CA SER A 16 -28.35 7.94 -4.63
C SER A 16 -28.55 8.77 -5.91
N ARG A 17 -27.94 9.94 -6.07
CA ARG A 17 -28.14 10.82 -7.24
C ARG A 17 -26.98 10.88 -8.24
N ARG A 18 -25.86 10.19 -8.00
CA ARG A 18 -24.65 10.29 -8.85
C ARG A 18 -24.62 9.38 -10.08
N SER A 19 -25.54 8.43 -10.22
CA SER A 19 -25.45 7.32 -11.18
C SER A 19 -25.43 7.67 -12.69
N ARG A 20 -25.61 8.93 -13.08
CA ARG A 20 -25.64 9.29 -14.53
C ARG A 20 -24.52 10.23 -15.00
N LYS A 21 -23.76 10.84 -14.05
CA LYS A 21 -22.58 11.67 -14.37
C LYS A 21 -21.25 10.91 -14.26
N ASP A 22 -21.30 9.69 -13.77
CA ASP A 22 -20.13 8.95 -13.27
C ASP A 22 -19.30 8.25 -14.34
N MET A 23 -19.83 8.07 -15.54
CA MET A 23 -19.12 7.38 -16.64
C MET A 23 -17.85 8.12 -17.11
N PRO A 24 -17.85 9.45 -17.34
CA PRO A 24 -16.62 10.15 -17.69
C PRO A 24 -15.62 10.18 -16.53
N GLU A 25 -16.08 10.24 -15.26
CA GLU A 25 -15.22 10.23 -14.09
C GLU A 25 -14.52 8.88 -13.90
N ILE A 26 -15.20 7.77 -14.16
CA ILE A 26 -14.60 6.41 -14.10
C ILE A 26 -13.55 6.24 -15.18
N VAL A 27 -13.78 6.72 -16.40
CA VAL A 27 -12.80 6.64 -17.49
C VAL A 27 -11.56 7.44 -17.16
N GLU A 28 -11.70 8.64 -16.60
CA GLU A 28 -10.59 9.46 -16.15
C GLU A 28 -9.84 8.77 -14.99
N LEU A 29 -10.56 8.20 -14.03
CA LEU A 29 -10.00 7.43 -12.93
C LEU A 29 -9.13 6.28 -13.46
N VAL A 30 -9.66 5.48 -14.37
CA VAL A 30 -8.95 4.35 -14.99
C VAL A 30 -7.68 4.83 -15.71
N ALA A 31 -7.77 5.88 -16.53
CA ALA A 31 -6.61 6.40 -17.26
C ALA A 31 -5.49 6.87 -16.30
N ARG A 32 -5.84 7.58 -15.23
CA ARG A 32 -4.89 8.08 -14.24
C ARG A 32 -4.27 6.94 -13.43
N PHE A 33 -5.05 5.95 -13.01
CA PHE A 33 -4.50 4.80 -12.28
C PHE A 33 -3.72 3.83 -13.16
N LEU A 34 -4.01 3.72 -14.45
CA LEU A 34 -3.14 3.04 -15.42
C LEU A 34 -1.76 3.74 -15.48
N MET A 35 -1.74 5.07 -15.54
CA MET A 35 -0.48 5.83 -15.51
C MET A 35 0.28 5.58 -14.21
N VAL A 36 -0.40 5.60 -13.05
CA VAL A 36 0.23 5.28 -11.76
C VAL A 36 0.81 3.86 -11.78
N GLY A 37 0.05 2.86 -12.25
CA GLY A 37 0.52 1.49 -12.38
C GLY A 37 1.75 1.35 -13.30
N ALA A 38 1.83 2.17 -14.35
CA ALA A 38 2.98 2.20 -15.27
C ALA A 38 4.24 2.79 -14.62
N VAL A 39 4.08 3.78 -13.73
CA VAL A 39 5.21 4.53 -13.13
C VAL A 39 5.59 4.01 -11.74
N ALA A 40 4.75 3.21 -11.11
CA ALA A 40 4.96 2.71 -9.74
C ALA A 40 6.10 1.68 -9.61
N PHE A 41 7.14 1.79 -10.45
CA PHE A 41 8.37 1.01 -10.31
C PHE A 41 9.10 1.46 -9.03
N GLY A 42 9.41 0.50 -8.15
CA GLY A 42 10.08 0.77 -6.89
C GLY A 42 9.15 0.78 -5.67
N GLY A 43 7.87 0.45 -5.87
CA GLY A 43 6.88 0.31 -4.80
C GLY A 43 5.85 1.43 -4.75
N GLY A 44 4.68 1.11 -4.19
CA GLY A 44 3.53 2.03 -4.16
C GLY A 44 3.77 3.33 -3.39
N GLY A 45 4.73 3.35 -2.45
CA GLY A 45 5.11 4.55 -1.71
C GLY A 45 5.66 5.66 -2.60
N ALA A 46 6.43 5.31 -3.64
CA ALA A 46 6.96 6.29 -4.60
C ALA A 46 5.87 6.92 -5.48
N ALA A 47 4.73 6.26 -5.62
CA ALA A 47 3.59 6.77 -6.39
C ALA A 47 2.66 7.70 -5.59
N LEU A 48 2.79 7.76 -4.26
CA LEU A 48 1.91 8.57 -3.40
C LEU A 48 1.85 10.04 -3.79
N PRO A 49 2.99 10.73 -4.06
CA PRO A 49 2.94 12.14 -4.47
C PRO A 49 2.19 12.35 -5.80
N LEU A 50 2.29 11.40 -6.71
CA LEU A 50 1.56 11.44 -7.99
C LEU A 50 0.06 11.26 -7.76
N VAL A 51 -0.32 10.29 -6.90
CA VAL A 51 -1.73 10.04 -6.55
C VAL A 51 -2.31 11.25 -5.83
N GLU A 52 -1.59 11.85 -4.88
CA GLU A 52 -2.02 13.06 -4.19
C GLU A 52 -2.26 14.22 -5.16
N ARG A 53 -1.30 14.46 -6.04
CA ARG A 53 -1.38 15.53 -7.01
C ARG A 53 -2.66 15.45 -7.84
N PHE A 54 -2.95 14.30 -8.45
CA PHE A 54 -4.12 14.23 -9.30
C PHE A 54 -5.43 14.10 -8.51
N THR A 55 -5.46 13.46 -7.35
CA THR A 55 -6.72 13.28 -6.59
C THR A 55 -7.12 14.52 -5.79
N VAL A 56 -6.14 15.28 -5.30
CA VAL A 56 -6.38 16.45 -4.45
C VAL A 56 -6.23 17.74 -5.24
N ALA A 57 -5.09 17.92 -5.94
CA ALA A 57 -4.77 19.21 -6.57
C ALA A 57 -5.42 19.41 -7.95
N GLU A 58 -5.48 18.36 -8.78
CA GLU A 58 -5.98 18.49 -10.15
C GLU A 58 -7.48 18.25 -10.28
N THR A 59 -7.99 17.17 -9.69
CA THR A 59 -9.40 16.78 -9.84
C THR A 59 -10.29 17.19 -8.67
N GLY A 60 -9.68 17.36 -7.48
CA GLY A 60 -10.45 17.63 -6.27
C GLY A 60 -11.36 16.48 -5.84
N TRP A 61 -11.11 15.25 -6.28
CA TRP A 61 -11.88 14.07 -5.88
C TRP A 61 -11.83 13.83 -4.38
N LEU A 62 -10.69 14.14 -3.77
CA LEU A 62 -10.47 14.04 -2.33
C LEU A 62 -9.99 15.38 -1.76
N THR A 63 -10.40 15.67 -0.55
CA THR A 63 -9.75 16.69 0.27
C THR A 63 -8.41 16.17 0.81
N PRO A 64 -7.45 17.05 1.18
CA PRO A 64 -6.17 16.63 1.77
C PRO A 64 -6.36 15.71 2.99
N ARG A 65 -7.38 15.97 3.80
CA ARG A 65 -7.72 15.14 4.97
C ARG A 65 -8.19 13.75 4.58
N GLN A 66 -9.07 13.64 3.57
CA GLN A 66 -9.55 12.34 3.07
C GLN A 66 -8.41 11.54 2.45
N PHE A 67 -7.52 12.19 1.70
CA PHE A 67 -6.33 11.56 1.16
C PHE A 67 -5.44 10.99 2.27
N SER A 68 -5.14 11.77 3.32
CA SER A 68 -4.34 11.31 4.47
C SER A 68 -4.99 10.11 5.19
N ILE A 69 -6.32 10.11 5.33
CA ILE A 69 -7.06 8.96 5.87
C ILE A 69 -6.88 7.73 4.96
N GLY A 70 -7.03 7.89 3.64
CA GLY A 70 -6.84 6.81 2.67
C GLY A 70 -5.43 6.23 2.70
N VAL A 71 -4.41 7.08 2.83
CA VAL A 71 -3.01 6.66 3.01
C VAL A 71 -2.84 5.88 4.31
N GLY A 72 -3.43 6.34 5.42
CA GLY A 72 -3.43 5.62 6.70
C GLY A 72 -4.03 4.22 6.58
N PHE A 73 -5.20 4.09 5.91
CA PHE A 73 -5.80 2.79 5.63
C PHE A 73 -4.92 1.89 4.74
N ALA A 74 -4.28 2.47 3.72
CA ALA A 74 -3.40 1.73 2.83
C ALA A 74 -2.18 1.16 3.58
N TYR A 75 -1.61 1.90 4.53
CA TYR A 75 -0.51 1.42 5.36
C TYR A 75 -0.95 0.44 6.47
N ALA A 76 -2.16 0.60 6.99
CA ALA A 76 -2.71 -0.31 7.99
C ALA A 76 -3.14 -1.67 7.40
N THR A 77 -3.42 -1.70 6.10
CA THR A 77 -3.86 -2.94 5.42
C THR A 77 -2.64 -3.76 5.00
N PRO A 78 -2.54 -5.04 5.41
CA PRO A 78 -1.48 -5.91 4.91
C PRO A 78 -1.58 -6.09 3.39
N GLY A 79 -0.62 -5.51 2.64
CA GLY A 79 -0.65 -5.58 1.18
C GLY A 79 0.06 -4.39 0.51
N PRO A 80 -0.06 -4.28 -0.81
CA PRO A 80 0.54 -3.16 -1.53
C PRO A 80 -0.20 -1.85 -1.23
N ILE A 81 0.54 -0.77 -0.99
CA ILE A 81 0.00 0.57 -0.73
C ILE A 81 -0.94 1.05 -1.86
N LEU A 82 -0.78 0.50 -3.06
CA LEU A 82 -1.64 0.77 -4.21
C LEU A 82 -3.13 0.39 -4.01
N ILE A 83 -3.48 -0.28 -2.89
CA ILE A 83 -4.88 -0.45 -2.45
C ILE A 83 -5.57 0.90 -2.23
N LEU A 84 -4.80 1.99 -2.09
CA LEU A 84 -5.28 3.37 -2.10
C LEU A 84 -6.13 3.66 -3.35
N ALA A 85 -5.88 2.98 -4.48
CA ALA A 85 -6.70 3.09 -5.68
C ALA A 85 -8.17 2.67 -5.46
N ALA A 86 -8.39 1.63 -4.63
CA ALA A 86 -9.74 1.23 -4.26
C ALA A 86 -10.44 2.29 -3.41
N PHE A 87 -9.71 2.90 -2.46
CA PHE A 87 -10.22 3.97 -1.62
C PHE A 87 -10.62 5.20 -2.45
N VAL A 88 -9.72 5.67 -3.31
CA VAL A 88 -10.00 6.81 -4.22
C VAL A 88 -11.18 6.49 -5.14
N GLY A 89 -11.16 5.32 -5.78
CA GLY A 89 -12.21 4.88 -6.67
C GLY A 89 -13.57 4.81 -6.00
N TYR A 90 -13.61 4.37 -4.74
CA TYR A 90 -14.84 4.36 -3.95
C TYR A 90 -15.39 5.77 -3.70
N TYR A 91 -14.54 6.74 -3.44
CA TYR A 91 -14.95 8.14 -3.29
C TYR A 91 -15.48 8.74 -4.59
N VAL A 92 -14.92 8.35 -5.72
CA VAL A 92 -15.30 8.89 -7.05
C VAL A 92 -16.63 8.30 -7.53
N ALA A 93 -16.77 6.99 -7.53
CA ALA A 93 -17.91 6.29 -8.14
C ALA A 93 -18.40 5.06 -7.35
N GLY A 94 -18.16 5.02 -6.03
CA GLY A 94 -18.59 3.91 -5.18
C GLY A 94 -17.90 2.59 -5.53
N VAL A 95 -18.64 1.48 -5.37
CA VAL A 95 -18.09 0.14 -5.62
C VAL A 95 -17.56 -0.05 -7.05
N PRO A 96 -18.26 0.38 -8.11
CA PRO A 96 -17.73 0.30 -9.48
C PRO A 96 -16.40 1.07 -9.64
N GLY A 97 -16.28 2.25 -9.04
CA GLY A 97 -15.05 3.05 -9.06
C GLY A 97 -13.91 2.35 -8.32
N ALA A 98 -14.17 1.75 -7.15
CA ALA A 98 -13.18 0.98 -6.41
C ALA A 98 -12.63 -0.19 -7.22
N LEU A 99 -13.50 -0.96 -7.87
CA LEU A 99 -13.10 -2.08 -8.72
C LEU A 99 -12.31 -1.60 -9.95
N ALA A 100 -12.80 -0.55 -10.63
CA ALA A 100 -12.16 0.00 -11.81
C ALA A 100 -10.76 0.57 -11.49
N GLY A 101 -10.62 1.36 -10.41
CA GLY A 101 -9.35 1.92 -9.97
C GLY A 101 -8.34 0.84 -9.58
N THR A 102 -8.79 -0.20 -8.86
CA THR A 102 -7.94 -1.34 -8.49
C THR A 102 -7.50 -2.11 -9.72
N ALA A 103 -8.42 -2.45 -10.62
CA ALA A 103 -8.08 -3.15 -11.85
C ALA A 103 -7.08 -2.34 -12.70
N ALA A 104 -7.29 -1.02 -12.81
CA ALA A 104 -6.43 -0.13 -13.58
C ALA A 104 -5.00 -0.06 -13.04
N VAL A 105 -4.83 0.13 -11.72
CA VAL A 105 -3.48 0.28 -11.13
C VAL A 105 -2.66 -1.00 -11.23
N PHE A 106 -3.30 -2.17 -11.22
CA PHE A 106 -2.60 -3.46 -11.33
C PHE A 106 -2.52 -4.00 -12.77
N ALA A 107 -3.29 -3.47 -13.71
CA ALA A 107 -3.33 -3.97 -15.09
C ALA A 107 -1.93 -3.97 -15.74
N ILE A 108 -1.23 -2.85 -15.72
CA ILE A 108 0.09 -2.72 -16.36
C ILE A 108 1.13 -3.61 -15.67
N PRO A 109 1.30 -3.60 -14.34
CA PRO A 109 2.19 -4.54 -13.65
C PRO A 109 1.91 -6.01 -13.97
N VAL A 110 0.64 -6.40 -14.00
CA VAL A 110 0.26 -7.80 -14.32
C VAL A 110 0.62 -8.16 -15.76
N VAL A 111 0.30 -7.29 -16.72
CA VAL A 111 0.63 -7.52 -18.14
C VAL A 111 2.15 -7.59 -18.34
N LEU A 112 2.90 -6.70 -17.69
CA LEU A 112 4.38 -6.71 -17.76
C LEU A 112 4.95 -7.97 -17.11
N ALA A 113 4.44 -8.38 -15.95
CA ALA A 113 4.88 -9.60 -15.27
C ALA A 113 4.60 -10.85 -16.12
N ALA A 114 3.38 -10.96 -16.66
CA ALA A 114 3.01 -12.09 -17.52
C ALA A 114 3.83 -12.11 -18.81
N GLY A 115 4.01 -10.96 -19.48
CA GLY A 115 4.78 -10.86 -20.72
C GLY A 115 6.29 -11.08 -20.51
N SER A 116 6.84 -10.67 -19.38
CA SER A 116 8.25 -10.83 -19.07
C SER A 116 8.65 -12.24 -18.62
N ALA A 117 7.70 -13.05 -18.15
CA ALA A 117 7.99 -14.38 -17.60
C ALA A 117 8.77 -15.29 -18.57
N GLY A 118 8.36 -15.35 -19.83
CA GLY A 118 9.05 -16.14 -20.87
C GLY A 118 10.44 -15.58 -21.22
N ILE A 119 10.60 -14.27 -21.20
CA ILE A 119 11.86 -13.58 -21.46
C ILE A 119 12.84 -13.87 -20.32
N VAL A 120 12.39 -13.72 -19.08
CA VAL A 120 13.19 -14.00 -17.87
C VAL A 120 13.62 -15.46 -17.81
N GLN A 121 12.74 -16.40 -18.16
CA GLN A 121 13.11 -17.83 -18.25
C GLN A 121 14.21 -18.08 -19.28
N ARG A 122 14.15 -17.46 -20.46
CA ARG A 122 15.20 -17.56 -21.48
C ARG A 122 16.49 -16.91 -21.03
N LEU A 123 16.42 -15.72 -20.43
CA LEU A 123 17.59 -15.01 -19.90
C LEU A 123 18.27 -15.77 -18.75
N ASN A 124 17.50 -16.49 -17.94
CA ASN A 124 18.05 -17.33 -16.86
C ASN A 124 18.93 -18.49 -17.34
N GLN A 125 18.92 -18.83 -18.62
CA GLN A 125 19.84 -19.81 -19.19
C GLN A 125 21.26 -19.27 -19.31
N TYR A 126 21.43 -17.93 -19.38
CA TYR A 126 22.74 -17.30 -19.51
C TYR A 126 23.40 -17.08 -18.14
N ALA A 127 24.63 -17.56 -17.96
CA ALA A 127 25.37 -17.44 -16.71
C ALA A 127 25.55 -15.98 -16.25
N ARG A 128 25.79 -15.07 -17.21
CA ARG A 128 25.96 -13.64 -16.94
C ARG A 128 24.69 -13.01 -16.36
N PHE A 129 23.51 -13.36 -16.88
CA PHE A 129 22.25 -12.86 -16.37
C PHE A 129 21.97 -13.38 -14.95
N ARG A 130 22.25 -14.66 -14.70
CA ARG A 130 22.12 -15.23 -13.35
C ARG A 130 23.06 -14.55 -12.34
N ALA A 131 24.29 -14.27 -12.74
CA ALA A 131 25.23 -13.54 -11.90
C ALA A 131 24.67 -12.13 -11.59
N PHE A 132 24.27 -11.38 -12.62
CA PHE A 132 23.64 -10.07 -12.45
C PHE A 132 22.42 -10.11 -11.50
N ALA A 133 21.50 -11.05 -11.71
CA ALA A 133 20.31 -11.20 -10.86
C ALA A 133 20.68 -11.52 -9.40
N ARG A 134 21.71 -12.32 -9.14
CA ARG A 134 22.22 -12.60 -7.80
C ARG A 134 22.79 -11.34 -7.14
N PHE A 135 23.60 -10.56 -7.84
CA PHE A 135 24.17 -9.31 -7.33
C PHE A 135 23.09 -8.26 -7.10
N ALA A 136 22.13 -8.13 -8.01
CA ALA A 136 20.99 -7.23 -7.83
C ALA A 136 20.13 -7.62 -6.60
N GLY A 137 19.89 -8.93 -6.42
CA GLY A 137 19.19 -9.45 -5.23
C GLY A 137 19.96 -9.18 -3.93
N ALA A 138 21.28 -9.42 -3.93
CA ALA A 138 22.12 -9.10 -2.78
C ALA A 138 22.13 -7.59 -2.45
N GLY A 139 22.16 -6.74 -3.49
CA GLY A 139 22.05 -5.29 -3.34
C GLY A 139 20.71 -4.86 -2.73
N ALA A 140 19.59 -5.46 -3.17
CA ALA A 140 18.28 -5.21 -2.62
C ALA A 140 18.19 -5.61 -1.13
N VAL A 141 18.75 -6.77 -0.75
CA VAL A 141 18.83 -7.20 0.66
C VAL A 141 19.70 -6.23 1.48
N GLY A 142 20.83 -5.79 0.92
CA GLY A 142 21.67 -4.78 1.57
C GLY A 142 20.94 -3.46 1.81
N LEU A 143 20.17 -2.99 0.84
CA LEU A 143 19.35 -1.78 0.97
C LEU A 143 18.27 -1.94 2.06
N LEU A 144 17.62 -3.11 2.12
CA LEU A 144 16.66 -3.42 3.18
C LEU A 144 17.32 -3.41 4.56
N ALA A 145 18.53 -3.96 4.69
CA ALA A 145 19.28 -3.95 5.96
C ALA A 145 19.61 -2.51 6.40
N VAL A 146 20.05 -1.65 5.47
CA VAL A 146 20.31 -0.23 5.75
C VAL A 146 19.02 0.50 6.17
N THR A 147 17.92 0.29 5.45
CA THR A 147 16.63 0.88 5.79
C THR A 147 16.14 0.41 7.16
N LEU A 148 16.26 -0.89 7.45
CA LEU A 148 15.89 -1.45 8.74
C LEU A 148 16.73 -0.87 9.88
N SER A 149 18.04 -0.69 9.68
CA SER A 149 18.91 -0.06 10.67
C SER A 149 18.58 1.42 10.88
N ALA A 150 18.30 2.15 9.80
CA ALA A 150 17.97 3.57 9.86
C ALA A 150 16.63 3.84 10.57
N LEU A 151 15.62 3.02 10.29
CA LEU A 151 14.30 3.12 10.93
C LEU A 151 14.26 2.49 12.33
N GLY A 152 15.01 1.41 12.53
CA GLY A 152 15.04 0.68 13.80
C GLY A 152 15.85 1.39 14.89
N ALA A 153 16.95 2.03 14.54
CA ALA A 153 17.83 2.67 15.51
C ALA A 153 17.14 3.73 16.42
N PRO A 154 16.32 4.66 15.91
CA PRO A 154 15.59 5.59 16.76
C PRO A 154 14.53 4.92 17.63
N VAL A 155 13.83 3.90 17.09
CA VAL A 155 12.79 3.17 17.81
C VAL A 155 13.37 2.36 18.98
N LEU A 156 14.53 1.74 18.78
CA LEU A 156 15.26 1.00 19.82
C LEU A 156 15.76 1.88 20.95
N LYS A 157 16.09 3.15 20.69
CA LYS A 157 16.47 4.11 21.73
C LYS A 157 15.30 4.49 22.63
N ILE A 158 14.07 4.47 22.09
CA ILE A 158 12.87 4.85 22.84
C ILE A 158 12.32 3.63 23.61
N HIS A 159 12.32 2.46 22.99
CA HIS A 159 11.76 1.23 23.56
C HIS A 159 12.68 0.03 23.33
N PRO A 160 13.70 -0.18 24.18
CA PRO A 160 14.62 -1.31 24.03
C PRO A 160 13.94 -2.69 24.12
N ALA A 161 12.77 -2.78 24.77
CA ALA A 161 11.96 -4.00 24.81
C ALA A 161 11.52 -4.50 23.42
N LEU A 162 11.49 -3.64 22.39
CA LEU A 162 11.18 -4.06 21.03
C LEU A 162 12.25 -4.96 20.40
N LEU A 163 13.50 -4.92 20.91
CA LEU A 163 14.53 -5.90 20.53
C LEU A 163 14.12 -7.32 20.91
N ILE A 164 13.57 -7.49 22.10
CA ILE A 164 13.09 -8.80 22.56
C ILE A 164 11.96 -9.29 21.64
N GLY A 165 11.02 -8.40 21.30
CA GLY A 165 9.96 -8.71 20.34
C GLY A 165 10.49 -9.13 18.97
N ALA A 166 11.48 -8.40 18.42
CA ALA A 166 12.10 -8.73 17.14
C ALA A 166 12.82 -10.09 17.17
N VAL A 167 13.54 -10.39 18.25
CA VAL A 167 14.21 -11.69 18.43
C VAL A 167 13.18 -12.82 18.56
N LEU A 168 12.08 -12.60 19.28
CA LEU A 168 11.01 -13.61 19.42
C LEU A 168 10.31 -13.87 18.07
N VAL A 169 10.04 -12.84 17.28
CA VAL A 169 9.47 -12.98 15.93
C VAL A 169 10.43 -13.77 15.03
N PHE A 170 11.72 -13.41 15.04
CA PHE A 170 12.73 -14.11 14.25
C PHE A 170 12.90 -15.59 14.67
N ALA A 171 12.90 -15.87 15.97
CA ALA A 171 12.95 -17.23 16.49
C ALA A 171 11.68 -18.03 16.13
N GLY A 172 10.51 -17.40 16.21
CA GLY A 172 9.24 -18.00 15.82
C GLY A 172 9.19 -18.36 14.33
N GLU A 173 9.71 -17.49 13.47
CA GLU A 173 9.81 -17.76 12.03
C GLU A 173 10.76 -18.94 11.75
N ARG A 174 11.89 -18.99 12.46
CA ARG A 174 12.82 -20.15 12.40
C ARG A 174 12.20 -21.44 12.90
N ALA A 175 11.28 -21.37 13.86
CA ALA A 175 10.51 -22.51 14.37
C ALA A 175 9.36 -22.95 13.45
N GLY A 176 9.14 -22.28 12.31
CA GLY A 176 8.12 -22.62 11.32
C GLY A 176 6.73 -22.10 11.65
N LEU A 177 6.60 -21.12 12.55
CA LEU A 177 5.33 -20.46 12.83
C LEU A 177 4.91 -19.62 11.62
N SER A 178 3.61 -19.62 11.31
CA SER A 178 3.11 -18.84 10.18
C SER A 178 3.32 -17.33 10.42
N PRO A 179 3.74 -16.55 9.39
CA PRO A 179 3.95 -15.10 9.51
C PRO A 179 2.72 -14.35 10.02
N VAL A 180 1.52 -14.83 9.68
CA VAL A 180 0.25 -14.25 10.13
C VAL A 180 0.09 -14.39 11.64
N LEU A 181 0.43 -15.54 12.20
CA LEU A 181 0.34 -15.80 13.63
C LEU A 181 1.35 -14.92 14.40
N LEU A 182 2.57 -14.77 13.89
CA LEU A 182 3.58 -13.88 14.45
C LEU A 182 3.14 -12.42 14.43
N LEU A 183 2.48 -11.98 13.36
CA LEU A 183 1.95 -10.63 13.24
C LEU A 183 0.82 -10.38 14.24
N VAL A 184 -0.11 -11.33 14.40
CA VAL A 184 -1.21 -11.23 15.37
C VAL A 184 -0.65 -11.19 16.81
N LEU A 185 0.34 -12.02 17.13
CA LEU A 185 0.99 -11.99 18.43
C LEU A 185 1.72 -10.67 18.69
N ALA A 186 2.44 -10.13 17.69
CA ALA A 186 3.12 -8.85 17.82
C ALA A 186 2.14 -7.70 18.06
N VAL A 187 1.01 -7.68 17.36
CA VAL A 187 -0.05 -6.67 17.55
C VAL A 187 -0.69 -6.81 18.93
N ALA A 188 -0.99 -8.04 19.37
CA ALA A 188 -1.58 -8.30 20.69
C ALA A 188 -0.65 -7.86 21.83
N LEU A 189 0.64 -8.15 21.73
CA LEU A 189 1.64 -7.72 22.71
C LEU A 189 1.84 -6.19 22.69
N GLY A 190 1.84 -5.58 21.49
CA GLY A 190 1.94 -4.13 21.35
C GLY A 190 0.72 -3.41 21.94
N ALA A 191 -0.49 -3.90 21.67
CA ALA A 191 -1.72 -3.34 22.26
C ALA A 191 -1.77 -3.53 23.78
N GLY A 192 -1.31 -4.70 24.27
CA GLY A 192 -1.21 -4.94 25.71
C GLY A 192 -0.25 -4.00 26.44
N SER A 193 0.87 -3.65 25.82
CA SER A 193 1.83 -2.70 26.40
C SER A 193 1.27 -1.29 26.54
N VAL A 194 0.42 -0.84 25.61
CA VAL A 194 -0.24 0.50 25.67
C VAL A 194 -1.31 0.57 26.75
N LEU A 195 -1.89 -0.57 27.15
CA LEU A 195 -2.90 -0.63 28.22
C LEU A 195 -2.29 -0.68 29.64
N ILE A 196 -0.97 -0.97 29.75
CA ILE A 196 -0.27 -1.11 31.03
C ILE A 196 0.52 0.17 31.39
N PHE A 197 0.82 1.01 30.40
CA PHE A 197 1.49 2.32 30.55
C PHE A 197 0.58 3.47 30.13
#